data_7f829481cef095a4e7570653d57ca26e
#
_entry.id   7f829481cef095a4e7570653d57ca26e
#
_cell.length_a   1.000
_cell.length_b   1.000
_cell.length_c   1.000
_cell.angle_alpha   90.00
_cell.angle_beta   90.00
_cell.angle_gamma   90.00
#
_symmetry.space_group_name_H-M   'P 1'
#
loop_
_entity.id
_entity.type
_entity.pdbx_description
1 polymer ?
#
loop_
_entity_poly.entity_id
_entity_poly.type
_entity_poly.pdbx_seq_one_letter_code
_entity_poly.pdbx_strand_id
1 'polypeptide(L)'
;MDFTHFNDQGRAKMVDVGEKDPSRRTAVAGARVLLNRDTFRLIQSGGVKKGDVLTVAQIAGVMGAKRTPDLIPMCHPILIDGIDLSLSLDEEHCSVEIIARVSCDGRTGVEMEALTAASVAALTVYDMCKAVQRDMVISDIRLLSKSGGVHGDFVRQE
;
A
#
# COMPACT_ATOMS: atom_id res chain seq x y z
N MET A 1 -4.18 20.29 -17.84
CA MET A 1 -3.56 19.24 -16.94
C MET A 1 -3.20 18.09 -17.85
N ASP A 2 -1.92 17.83 -18.09
CA ASP A 2 -1.46 16.85 -19.08
C ASP A 2 -1.07 15.55 -18.38
N PHE A 3 -1.42 14.41 -19.00
CA PHE A 3 -0.98 13.12 -18.54
C PHE A 3 0.50 12.91 -18.87
N THR A 4 1.32 12.70 -17.87
CA THR A 4 2.79 12.61 -18.01
C THR A 4 3.28 11.29 -18.59
N HIS A 5 2.44 10.24 -18.61
CA HIS A 5 2.79 8.90 -19.07
C HIS A 5 2.45 8.63 -20.55
N PHE A 6 2.31 9.69 -21.35
CA PHE A 6 2.13 9.59 -22.80
C PHE A 6 3.18 10.42 -23.53
N ASN A 7 3.64 9.91 -24.67
CA ASN A 7 4.49 10.68 -25.58
C ASN A 7 3.63 11.48 -26.58
N ASP A 8 4.27 12.31 -27.42
CA ASP A 8 3.60 13.15 -28.43
C ASP A 8 2.80 12.35 -29.47
N GLN A 9 3.03 11.05 -29.57
CA GLN A 9 2.30 10.11 -30.44
C GLN A 9 1.17 9.39 -29.71
N GLY A 10 0.86 9.75 -28.45
CA GLY A 10 -0.17 9.11 -27.63
C GLY A 10 0.18 7.70 -27.12
N ARG A 11 1.45 7.30 -27.19
CA ARG A 11 1.89 6.01 -26.66
C ARG A 11 2.34 6.14 -25.21
N ALA A 12 2.05 5.09 -24.41
CA ALA A 12 2.51 5.03 -23.03
C ALA A 12 4.03 5.08 -22.94
N LYS A 13 4.55 5.88 -21.99
CA LYS A 13 5.98 5.96 -21.68
C LYS A 13 6.19 6.08 -20.17
N MET A 14 7.29 5.54 -19.69
CA MET A 14 7.79 5.85 -18.34
C MET A 14 8.40 7.26 -18.36
N VAL A 15 8.06 8.09 -17.36
CA VAL A 15 8.55 9.48 -17.27
C VAL A 15 10.07 9.48 -17.07
N ASP A 16 10.79 10.29 -17.82
CA ASP A 16 12.22 10.51 -17.57
C ASP A 16 12.41 11.39 -16.32
N VAL A 17 13.18 10.89 -15.38
CA VAL A 17 13.52 11.58 -14.13
C VAL A 17 15.03 11.86 -14.00
N GLY A 18 15.80 11.64 -15.08
CA GLY A 18 17.26 11.74 -15.09
C GLY A 18 17.80 13.11 -14.69
N GLU A 19 17.09 14.19 -15.04
CA GLU A 19 17.48 15.57 -14.72
C GLU A 19 17.01 16.07 -13.35
N LYS A 20 16.21 15.27 -12.61
CA LYS A 20 15.71 15.69 -11.29
C LYS A 20 16.76 15.40 -10.22
N ASP A 21 16.94 16.33 -9.30
CA ASP A 21 17.77 16.11 -8.12
C ASP A 21 17.10 15.10 -7.18
N PRO A 22 17.89 14.20 -6.57
CA PRO A 22 17.38 13.35 -5.51
C PRO A 22 16.91 14.18 -4.31
N SER A 23 15.84 13.73 -3.67
CA SER A 23 15.34 14.33 -2.44
C SER A 23 14.69 13.26 -1.56
N ARG A 24 14.61 13.53 -0.25
CA ARG A 24 13.89 12.65 0.68
C ARG A 24 12.40 12.63 0.31
N ARG A 25 11.86 11.44 0.16
CA ARG A 25 10.47 11.21 -0.19
C ARG A 25 9.83 10.25 0.77
N THR A 26 8.61 10.55 1.17
CA THR A 26 7.80 9.68 2.00
C THR A 26 6.38 9.63 1.44
N ALA A 27 5.77 8.46 1.47
CA ALA A 27 4.35 8.28 1.19
C ALA A 27 3.72 7.40 2.26
N VAL A 28 2.46 7.71 2.59
CA VAL A 28 1.63 6.93 3.49
C VAL A 28 0.35 6.56 2.76
N ALA A 29 0.04 5.28 2.70
CA ALA A 29 -1.20 4.76 2.14
C ALA A 29 -1.98 3.97 3.20
N GLY A 30 -3.29 3.90 3.03
CA GLY A 30 -4.19 3.09 3.86
C GLY A 30 -4.95 2.07 3.03
N ALA A 31 -5.46 1.07 3.71
CA ALA A 31 -6.47 0.13 3.22
C ALA A 31 -7.30 -0.39 4.39
N ARG A 32 -8.48 -0.91 4.10
CA ARG A 32 -9.40 -1.52 5.07
C ARG A 32 -9.89 -2.86 4.57
N VAL A 33 -10.01 -3.84 5.46
CA VAL A 33 -10.68 -5.11 5.18
C VAL A 33 -11.86 -5.27 6.12
N LEU A 34 -13.08 -5.19 5.58
CA LEU A 34 -14.31 -5.38 6.35
C LEU A 34 -14.56 -6.87 6.59
N LEU A 35 -14.86 -7.21 7.83
CA LEU A 35 -15.06 -8.55 8.31
C LEU A 35 -16.45 -8.72 8.93
N ASN A 36 -16.93 -9.96 9.02
CA ASN A 36 -18.00 -10.28 9.94
C ASN A 36 -17.47 -10.45 11.38
N ARG A 37 -18.34 -10.43 12.37
CA ARG A 37 -17.96 -10.51 13.79
C ARG A 37 -17.22 -11.79 14.16
N ASP A 38 -17.56 -12.90 13.53
CA ASP A 38 -16.95 -14.20 13.84
C ASP A 38 -15.50 -14.26 13.34
N THR A 39 -15.25 -13.78 12.12
CA THR A 39 -13.89 -13.66 11.56
C THR A 39 -13.05 -12.66 12.35
N PHE A 40 -13.64 -11.51 12.74
CA PHE A 40 -12.97 -10.52 13.58
C PHE A 40 -12.49 -11.13 14.91
N ARG A 41 -13.39 -11.82 15.64
CA ARG A 41 -13.06 -12.49 16.91
C ARG A 41 -12.02 -13.59 16.73
N LEU A 42 -12.08 -14.31 15.62
CA LEU A 42 -11.11 -15.35 15.31
C LEU A 42 -9.70 -14.79 15.12
N ILE A 43 -9.55 -13.66 14.41
CA ILE A 43 -8.27 -12.97 14.28
C ILE A 43 -7.81 -12.43 15.64
N GLN A 44 -8.71 -11.76 16.38
CA GLN A 44 -8.42 -11.18 17.70
C GLN A 44 -7.90 -12.23 18.70
N SER A 45 -8.46 -13.44 18.68
CA SER A 45 -8.07 -14.52 19.56
C SER A 45 -6.83 -15.31 19.10
N GLY A 46 -6.26 -15.02 17.92
CA GLY A 46 -5.18 -15.81 17.35
C GLY A 46 -5.60 -17.20 16.86
N GLY A 47 -6.92 -17.43 16.69
CA GLY A 47 -7.48 -18.75 16.38
C GLY A 47 -7.43 -19.17 14.91
N VAL A 48 -6.80 -18.39 14.03
CA VAL A 48 -6.68 -18.73 12.61
C VAL A 48 -5.65 -19.84 12.41
N LYS A 49 -6.08 -20.98 11.84
CA LYS A 49 -5.21 -22.16 11.64
C LYS A 49 -3.95 -21.89 10.79
N LYS A 50 -3.97 -20.86 9.93
CA LYS A 50 -2.83 -20.47 9.08
C LYS A 50 -1.78 -19.63 9.83
N GLY A 51 -1.99 -19.30 11.11
CA GLY A 51 -1.09 -18.50 11.92
C GLY A 51 -1.57 -17.04 12.14
N ASP A 52 -0.69 -16.18 12.59
CA ASP A 52 -0.99 -14.77 12.87
C ASP A 52 -1.25 -13.98 11.58
N VAL A 53 -2.51 -13.68 11.35
CA VAL A 53 -2.98 -12.98 10.14
C VAL A 53 -2.32 -11.63 9.97
N LEU A 54 -2.24 -10.84 11.04
CA LEU A 54 -1.72 -9.46 10.96
C LEU A 54 -0.22 -9.46 10.69
N THR A 55 0.54 -10.31 11.35
CA THR A 55 1.98 -10.46 11.12
C THR A 55 2.29 -10.95 9.70
N VAL A 56 1.58 -11.94 9.19
CA VAL A 56 1.79 -12.44 7.82
C VAL A 56 1.43 -11.37 6.80
N ALA A 57 0.34 -10.65 7.01
CA ALA A 57 -0.07 -9.55 6.12
C ALA A 57 0.92 -8.39 6.14
N GLN A 58 1.50 -8.06 7.29
CA GLN A 58 2.56 -7.05 7.42
C GLN A 58 3.79 -7.41 6.57
N ILE A 59 4.29 -8.65 6.71
CA ILE A 59 5.43 -9.14 5.93
C ILE A 59 5.11 -9.11 4.43
N ALA A 60 3.91 -9.57 4.04
CA ALA A 60 3.48 -9.56 2.66
C ALA A 60 3.40 -8.14 2.07
N GLY A 61 2.95 -7.15 2.85
CA GLY A 61 2.95 -5.75 2.47
C GLY A 61 4.37 -5.20 2.21
N VAL A 62 5.33 -5.54 3.07
CA VAL A 62 6.75 -5.21 2.83
C VAL A 62 7.25 -5.81 1.52
N MET A 63 6.92 -7.07 1.25
CA MET A 63 7.27 -7.72 -0.02
C MET A 63 6.59 -7.05 -1.22
N GLY A 64 5.32 -6.65 -1.07
CA GLY A 64 4.56 -5.93 -2.09
C GLY A 64 5.21 -4.61 -2.49
N ALA A 65 5.62 -3.80 -1.52
CA ALA A 65 6.35 -2.56 -1.79
C ALA A 65 7.62 -2.79 -2.63
N LYS A 66 8.40 -3.81 -2.29
CA LYS A 66 9.64 -4.17 -3.01
C LYS A 66 9.40 -4.70 -4.43
N ARG A 67 8.17 -5.11 -4.76
CA ARG A 67 7.78 -5.67 -6.06
C ARG A 67 6.94 -4.71 -6.90
N THR A 68 6.77 -3.48 -6.47
CA THR A 68 5.93 -2.49 -7.17
C THR A 68 6.30 -2.35 -8.66
N PRO A 69 7.56 -2.20 -9.07
CA PRO A 69 7.89 -2.04 -10.49
C PRO A 69 7.62 -3.30 -11.32
N ASP A 70 7.57 -4.48 -10.70
CA ASP A 70 7.19 -5.73 -11.38
C ASP A 70 5.67 -5.80 -11.66
N LEU A 71 4.86 -5.05 -10.91
CA LEU A 71 3.40 -5.08 -10.96
C LEU A 71 2.81 -3.89 -11.73
N ILE A 72 3.44 -2.73 -11.63
CA ILE A 72 2.96 -1.46 -12.20
C ILE A 72 3.91 -1.02 -13.32
N PRO A 73 3.50 -1.15 -14.60
CA PRO A 73 4.42 -1.08 -15.74
C PRO A 73 5.21 0.22 -15.88
N MET A 74 4.61 1.37 -15.48
CA MET A 74 5.24 2.68 -15.66
C MET A 74 5.94 3.20 -14.40
N CYS A 75 6.06 2.35 -13.35
CA CYS A 75 6.81 2.68 -12.15
C CYS A 75 8.32 2.48 -12.37
N HIS A 76 9.10 3.41 -11.83
CA HIS A 76 10.55 3.26 -11.77
C HIS A 76 10.94 2.23 -10.71
N PRO A 77 12.00 1.42 -10.93
CA PRO A 77 12.62 0.66 -9.86
C PRO A 77 13.30 1.63 -8.88
N ILE A 78 12.82 1.65 -7.66
CA ILE A 78 13.30 2.59 -6.62
C ILE A 78 14.08 1.82 -5.57
N LEU A 79 15.22 2.36 -5.14
CA LEU A 79 15.90 1.91 -3.93
C LEU A 79 15.15 2.44 -2.72
N ILE A 80 14.41 1.56 -2.06
CA ILE A 80 13.61 1.90 -0.89
C ILE A 80 14.50 1.88 0.35
N ASP A 81 14.48 2.97 1.14
CA ASP A 81 15.24 3.07 2.39
C ASP A 81 14.47 2.52 3.59
N GLY A 82 13.16 2.70 3.60
CA GLY A 82 12.33 2.25 4.71
C GLY A 82 10.91 1.88 4.28
N ILE A 83 10.41 0.78 4.85
CA ILE A 83 9.04 0.32 4.73
C ILE A 83 8.55 -0.02 6.14
N ASP A 84 7.44 0.59 6.55
CA ASP A 84 6.80 0.30 7.81
C ASP A 84 5.30 0.12 7.59
N LEU A 85 4.76 -1.00 8.08
CA LEU A 85 3.32 -1.26 8.05
C LEU A 85 2.83 -1.48 9.47
N SER A 86 1.71 -0.85 9.78
CA SER A 86 0.91 -1.17 10.96
C SER A 86 -0.45 -1.72 10.54
N LEU A 87 -0.84 -2.81 11.18
CA LEU A 87 -2.17 -3.41 11.03
C LEU A 87 -2.83 -3.46 12.41
N SER A 88 -4.06 -3.01 12.49
CA SER A 88 -4.83 -3.00 13.72
C SER A 88 -6.26 -3.47 13.49
N LEU A 89 -6.88 -4.01 14.53
CA LEU A 89 -8.28 -4.37 14.54
C LEU A 89 -9.12 -3.16 14.99
N ASP A 90 -10.11 -2.79 14.19
CA ASP A 90 -11.12 -1.80 14.54
C ASP A 90 -12.41 -2.54 14.90
N GLU A 91 -12.77 -2.51 16.19
CA GLU A 91 -13.94 -3.20 16.71
C GLU A 91 -15.25 -2.50 16.31
N GLU A 92 -15.24 -1.19 16.20
CA GLU A 92 -16.42 -0.40 15.85
C GLU A 92 -16.90 -0.76 14.44
N HIS A 93 -15.98 -0.86 13.49
CA HIS A 93 -16.29 -1.17 12.09
C HIS A 93 -16.12 -2.65 11.73
N CYS A 94 -15.72 -3.51 12.68
CA CYS A 94 -15.37 -4.91 12.41
C CYS A 94 -14.39 -5.02 11.23
N SER A 95 -13.27 -4.33 11.28
CA SER A 95 -12.31 -4.28 10.18
C SER A 95 -10.87 -4.49 10.64
N VAL A 96 -10.01 -4.84 9.67
CA VAL A 96 -8.56 -4.67 9.77
C VAL A 96 -8.22 -3.35 9.08
N GLU A 97 -7.64 -2.42 9.85
CA GLU A 97 -7.06 -1.18 9.33
C GLU A 97 -5.59 -1.38 9.00
N ILE A 98 -5.17 -0.90 7.86
CA ILE A 98 -3.82 -1.07 7.34
C ILE A 98 -3.27 0.31 7.00
N ILE A 99 -2.09 0.63 7.55
CA ILE A 99 -1.33 1.83 7.21
C ILE A 99 0.06 1.39 6.74
N ALA A 100 0.45 1.82 5.55
CA ALA A 100 1.76 1.56 4.98
C ALA A 100 2.51 2.87 4.75
N ARG A 101 3.69 2.99 5.34
CA ARG A 101 4.62 4.10 5.14
C ARG A 101 5.84 3.61 4.40
N VAL A 102 6.20 4.30 3.32
CA VAL A 102 7.40 4.00 2.53
C VAL A 102 8.22 5.27 2.37
N SER A 103 9.54 5.15 2.40
CA SER A 103 10.46 6.27 2.20
C SER A 103 11.67 5.89 1.37
N CYS A 104 12.18 6.86 0.63
CA CYS A 104 13.44 6.74 -0.12
C CYS A 104 14.12 8.10 -0.28
N ASP A 105 15.39 8.06 -0.62
CA ASP A 105 16.11 9.20 -1.22
C ASP A 105 16.14 8.98 -2.74
N GLY A 106 15.37 9.77 -3.50
CA GLY A 106 15.16 9.46 -4.91
C GLY A 106 14.61 10.61 -5.75
N ARG A 107 14.58 10.37 -7.05
CA ARG A 107 14.15 11.34 -8.09
C ARG A 107 12.66 11.28 -8.37
N THR A 108 11.96 10.26 -7.88
CA THR A 108 10.51 10.07 -8.02
C THR A 108 9.89 9.71 -6.68
N GLY A 109 8.56 9.85 -6.57
CA GLY A 109 7.83 9.55 -5.33
C GLY A 109 7.67 8.04 -5.10
N VAL A 110 7.27 7.69 -3.87
CA VAL A 110 7.06 6.31 -3.40
C VAL A 110 5.58 6.01 -3.13
N GLU A 111 4.69 6.78 -3.75
CA GLU A 111 3.24 6.62 -3.56
C GLU A 111 2.77 5.23 -3.99
N MET A 112 3.28 4.72 -5.12
CA MET A 112 2.88 3.40 -5.63
C MET A 112 3.40 2.27 -4.75
N GLU A 113 4.59 2.40 -4.19
CA GLU A 113 5.15 1.44 -3.23
C GLU A 113 4.28 1.36 -1.97
N ALA A 114 3.83 2.50 -1.43
CA ALA A 114 2.95 2.54 -0.27
C ALA A 114 1.56 1.96 -0.58
N LEU A 115 0.96 2.32 -1.73
CA LEU A 115 -0.34 1.79 -2.17
C LEU A 115 -0.26 0.29 -2.44
N THR A 116 0.80 -0.20 -3.08
CA THR A 116 1.01 -1.63 -3.34
C THR A 116 1.19 -2.40 -2.03
N ALA A 117 1.95 -1.84 -1.08
CA ALA A 117 2.13 -2.43 0.25
C ALA A 117 0.79 -2.63 0.98
N ALA A 118 -0.04 -1.58 1.04
CA ALA A 118 -1.34 -1.64 1.67
C ALA A 118 -2.28 -2.64 0.98
N SER A 119 -2.26 -2.66 -0.36
CA SER A 119 -3.09 -3.57 -1.17
C SER A 119 -2.70 -5.03 -0.96
N VAL A 120 -1.40 -5.36 -1.00
CA VAL A 120 -0.90 -6.74 -0.80
C VAL A 120 -1.16 -7.21 0.63
N ALA A 121 -1.02 -6.33 1.63
CA ALA A 121 -1.40 -6.65 3.00
C ALA A 121 -2.89 -6.99 3.11
N ALA A 122 -3.77 -6.19 2.51
CA ALA A 122 -5.21 -6.43 2.51
C ALA A 122 -5.60 -7.74 1.80
N LEU A 123 -4.98 -8.02 0.65
CA LEU A 123 -5.16 -9.29 -0.07
C LEU A 123 -4.69 -10.49 0.77
N THR A 124 -3.65 -10.31 1.57
CA THR A 124 -3.13 -11.37 2.46
C THR A 124 -4.08 -11.63 3.62
N VAL A 125 -4.68 -10.60 4.23
CA VAL A 125 -5.75 -10.77 5.22
C VAL A 125 -6.89 -11.60 4.61
N TYR A 126 -7.32 -11.25 3.40
CA TYR A 126 -8.35 -12.00 2.68
C TYR A 126 -7.95 -13.47 2.49
N ASP A 127 -6.75 -13.75 1.95
CA ASP A 127 -6.30 -15.12 1.72
C ASP A 127 -6.22 -15.95 3.00
N MET A 128 -5.75 -15.35 4.08
CA MET A 128 -5.63 -16.01 5.37
C MET A 128 -7.00 -16.39 5.96
N CYS A 129 -8.04 -15.57 5.71
CA CYS A 129 -9.36 -15.72 6.32
C CYS A 129 -10.43 -16.33 5.39
N LYS A 130 -10.18 -16.47 4.08
CA LYS A 130 -11.20 -16.92 3.10
C LYS A 130 -11.81 -18.30 3.35
N ALA A 131 -11.17 -19.13 4.16
CA ALA A 131 -11.72 -20.42 4.56
C ALA A 131 -12.93 -20.29 5.51
N VAL A 132 -13.02 -19.17 6.26
CA VAL A 132 -14.10 -18.89 7.23
C VAL A 132 -15.07 -17.84 6.70
N GLN A 133 -14.59 -16.87 5.93
CA GLN A 133 -15.42 -15.82 5.34
C GLN A 133 -14.97 -15.51 3.92
N ARG A 134 -15.87 -15.53 2.94
CA ARG A 134 -15.54 -15.24 1.51
C ARG A 134 -16.02 -13.89 1.03
N ASP A 135 -16.99 -13.30 1.71
CA ASP A 135 -17.62 -12.03 1.39
C ASP A 135 -16.94 -10.81 2.04
N MET A 136 -15.70 -10.98 2.52
CA MET A 136 -14.89 -9.86 3.00
C MET A 136 -14.73 -8.80 1.91
N VAL A 137 -14.79 -7.52 2.31
CA VAL A 137 -14.63 -6.42 1.38
C VAL A 137 -13.31 -5.72 1.65
N ILE A 138 -12.45 -5.65 0.63
CA ILE A 138 -11.26 -4.79 0.65
C ILE A 138 -11.70 -3.41 0.14
N SER A 139 -11.51 -2.39 0.96
CA SER A 139 -11.94 -1.03 0.66
C SER A 139 -10.90 0.00 1.06
N ASP A 140 -11.19 1.27 0.73
CA ASP A 140 -10.42 2.43 1.19
C ASP A 140 -8.92 2.36 0.88
N ILE A 141 -8.54 1.68 -0.22
CA ILE A 141 -7.16 1.75 -0.69
C ILE A 141 -6.91 3.17 -1.21
N ARG A 142 -6.13 3.95 -0.48
CA ARG A 142 -5.91 5.36 -0.79
C ARG A 142 -4.59 5.90 -0.29
N LEU A 143 -4.06 6.89 -0.99
CA LEU A 143 -2.95 7.69 -0.50
C LEU A 143 -3.48 8.62 0.60
N LEU A 144 -2.83 8.58 1.76
CA LEU A 144 -3.14 9.43 2.92
C LEU A 144 -2.27 10.69 2.94
N SER A 145 -0.99 10.54 2.67
CA SER A 145 -0.08 11.67 2.57
C SER A 145 1.14 11.34 1.73
N LYS A 146 1.78 12.36 1.21
CA LYS A 146 3.13 12.28 0.66
C LYS A 146 3.90 13.56 0.95
N SER A 147 5.21 13.44 1.03
CA SER A 147 6.12 14.58 1.16
C SER A 147 7.35 14.43 0.27
N GLY A 148 7.94 15.58 -0.07
CA GLY A 148 9.12 15.69 -0.90
C GLY A 148 8.83 15.82 -2.40
N GLY A 149 9.84 16.34 -3.12
CA GLY A 149 9.80 16.60 -4.55
C GLY A 149 9.20 17.95 -4.92
N VAL A 150 9.22 18.24 -6.22
CA VAL A 150 8.88 19.56 -6.77
C VAL A 150 7.39 19.91 -6.76
N HIS A 151 6.51 18.94 -6.55
CA HIS A 151 5.05 19.15 -6.56
C HIS A 151 4.48 19.37 -5.15
N GLY A 152 5.34 19.55 -4.14
CA GLY A 152 4.94 19.81 -2.76
C GLY A 152 4.33 18.61 -2.05
N ASP A 153 3.92 18.87 -0.82
CA ASP A 153 3.34 17.87 0.07
C ASP A 153 1.83 17.73 -0.19
N PHE A 154 1.32 16.54 0.04
CA PHE A 154 -0.10 16.23 -0.01
C PHE A 154 -0.51 15.57 1.31
N VAL A 155 -1.62 16.03 1.87
CA VAL A 155 -2.31 15.37 2.99
C VAL A 155 -3.79 15.27 2.62
N ARG A 156 -4.33 14.07 2.66
CA ARG A 156 -5.76 13.83 2.43
C ARG A 156 -6.56 14.48 3.56
N GLN A 157 -7.53 15.28 3.20
CA GLN A 157 -8.58 15.74 4.12
C GLN A 157 -9.67 14.67 4.16
N GLU A 158 -10.14 14.33 5.35
CA GLU A 158 -11.26 13.41 5.58
C GLU A 158 -12.60 14.03 5.15
#